data_9e80cec09f8aa79a4f59356ebf5f31b2
#
_entry.id   9e80cec09f8aa79a4f59356ebf5f31b2
#
_cell.length_a   1.000
_cell.length_b   1.000
_cell.length_c   1.000
_cell.angle_alpha   90.00
_cell.angle_beta   90.00
_cell.angle_gamma   90.00
#
_symmetry.space_group_name_H-M   'P 1'
#
loop_
_entity.id
_entity.type
_entity.pdbx_description
1 polymer ?
#
loop_
_entity_poly.entity_id
_entity_poly.type
_entity_poly.pdbx_seq_one_letter_code
_entity_poly.pdbx_strand_id
1 'polypeptide(L)'
;MFDLPDLGNRKRSLLSTRRSLTLLLSLCAGSVTWGFIHTQDPFFKMDEKYHIRGLGESTERWDAYLVQKSRIDLQNAALVIGILGGALGAAVAIGSLSRISLGTRVATGTMLGVLIGGMAGIIGCWLQQYFAKSNQISIEQSAIINATLFGILGTGLGAIVGGYGGSVRAIMERSIVGLIAGVVPGVAYPIIASCLMASLNIETFIPTVTFARFLWLGVGTGILGLLLPIGNERNIRSSTIAAESSGLSHD
;
A
#
# COMPACT_ATOMS: atom_id res chain seq x y z
N MET A 1 43.37 -15.85 -24.79
CA MET A 1 42.75 -15.88 -23.44
C MET A 1 41.69 -14.78 -23.43
N PHE A 2 40.45 -15.11 -23.74
CA PHE A 2 39.39 -14.11 -23.82
C PHE A 2 38.84 -13.94 -22.37
N ASP A 3 39.08 -12.76 -21.82
CA ASP A 3 38.42 -12.37 -20.53
C ASP A 3 36.92 -12.33 -20.77
N LEU A 4 36.22 -13.35 -20.28
CA LEU A 4 34.76 -13.35 -20.24
C LEU A 4 34.32 -12.22 -19.29
N PRO A 5 33.58 -11.21 -19.78
CA PRO A 5 33.15 -10.11 -18.93
C PRO A 5 32.33 -10.68 -17.77
N ASP A 6 32.65 -10.22 -16.54
CA ASP A 6 32.04 -10.61 -15.27
C ASP A 6 30.51 -10.45 -15.30
N LEU A 7 29.82 -11.49 -15.78
CA LEU A 7 28.36 -11.58 -15.84
C LEU A 7 27.69 -11.42 -14.47
N GLY A 8 28.42 -11.74 -13.39
CA GLY A 8 27.96 -11.58 -12.02
C GLY A 8 27.77 -10.11 -11.61
N ASN A 9 28.68 -9.25 -11.98
CA ASN A 9 28.62 -7.82 -11.66
C ASN A 9 27.51 -7.11 -12.45
N ARG A 10 27.30 -7.45 -13.72
CA ARG A 10 26.20 -6.90 -14.53
C ARG A 10 24.82 -7.27 -13.96
N LYS A 11 24.63 -8.54 -13.53
CA LYS A 11 23.36 -8.96 -12.93
C LYS A 11 23.08 -8.23 -11.60
N ARG A 12 24.08 -8.05 -10.74
CA ARG A 12 23.93 -7.30 -9.48
C ARG A 12 23.59 -5.84 -9.72
N SER A 13 24.21 -5.19 -10.68
CA SER A 13 23.93 -3.80 -11.06
C SER A 13 22.49 -3.62 -11.54
N LEU A 14 21.99 -4.49 -12.41
CA LEU A 14 20.61 -4.43 -12.92
C LEU A 14 19.55 -4.64 -11.83
N LEU A 15 19.81 -5.51 -10.85
CA LEU A 15 18.91 -5.75 -9.74
C LEU A 15 18.85 -4.56 -8.79
N SER A 16 20.00 -3.96 -8.48
CA SER A 16 20.11 -2.73 -7.69
C SER A 16 19.33 -1.58 -8.33
N THR A 17 19.51 -1.35 -9.62
CA THR A 17 18.82 -0.30 -10.37
C THR A 17 17.29 -0.46 -10.34
N ARG A 18 16.78 -1.68 -10.41
CA ARG A 18 15.34 -1.96 -10.38
C ARG A 18 14.72 -1.72 -9.01
N ARG A 19 15.41 -2.10 -7.94
CA ARG A 19 14.96 -1.80 -6.57
C ARG A 19 14.85 -0.30 -6.37
N SER A 20 15.87 0.44 -6.78
CA SER A 20 15.85 1.89 -6.70
C SER A 20 14.73 2.49 -7.55
N LEU A 21 14.47 1.95 -8.74
CA LEU A 21 13.36 2.40 -9.60
C LEU A 21 12.01 2.14 -8.95
N THR A 22 11.76 0.93 -8.41
CA THR A 22 10.49 0.62 -7.75
C THR A 22 10.28 1.47 -6.51
N LEU A 23 11.33 1.69 -5.71
CA LEU A 23 11.28 2.59 -4.56
C LEU A 23 10.92 4.02 -4.98
N LEU A 24 11.60 4.57 -5.98
CA LEU A 24 11.33 5.92 -6.50
C LEU A 24 9.88 6.03 -7.01
N LEU A 25 9.44 5.06 -7.80
CA LEU A 25 8.07 5.05 -8.32
C LEU A 25 7.02 4.94 -7.20
N SER A 26 7.30 4.15 -6.15
CA SER A 26 6.40 4.04 -5.00
C SER A 26 6.35 5.33 -4.19
N LEU A 27 7.48 6.01 -4.00
CA LEU A 27 7.51 7.33 -3.36
C LEU A 27 6.81 8.39 -4.21
N CYS A 28 6.97 8.36 -5.53
CA CYS A 28 6.20 9.22 -6.45
C CYS A 28 4.69 8.94 -6.35
N ALA A 29 4.28 7.66 -6.27
CA ALA A 29 2.89 7.29 -6.08
C ALA A 29 2.33 7.87 -4.77
N GLY A 30 3.08 7.77 -3.67
CA GLY A 30 2.73 8.39 -2.39
C GLY A 30 2.61 9.91 -2.48
N SER A 31 3.56 10.57 -3.15
CA SER A 31 3.56 12.03 -3.31
C SER A 31 2.40 12.54 -4.18
N VAL A 32 2.09 11.84 -5.26
CA VAL A 32 0.93 12.14 -6.12
C VAL A 32 -0.37 11.97 -5.33
N THR A 33 -0.50 10.87 -4.59
CA THR A 33 -1.68 10.64 -3.73
C THR A 33 -1.80 11.71 -2.66
N TRP A 34 -0.68 12.11 -2.03
CA TRP A 34 -0.66 13.20 -1.06
C TRP A 34 -1.15 14.51 -1.67
N GLY A 35 -0.63 14.90 -2.84
CA GLY A 35 -1.04 16.10 -3.53
C GLY A 35 -2.54 16.08 -3.89
N PHE A 36 -3.04 14.94 -4.36
CA PHE A 36 -4.44 14.77 -4.70
C PHE A 36 -5.35 14.91 -3.47
N ILE A 37 -5.00 14.26 -2.35
CA ILE A 37 -5.73 14.39 -1.09
C ILE A 37 -5.68 15.84 -0.59
N HIS A 38 -4.51 16.49 -0.65
CA HIS A 38 -4.36 17.85 -0.14
C HIS A 38 -5.24 18.86 -0.84
N THR A 39 -5.51 18.66 -2.14
CA THR A 39 -6.30 19.57 -2.95
C THR A 39 -7.81 19.29 -2.94
N GLN A 40 -8.23 18.06 -2.68
CA GLN A 40 -9.59 17.60 -2.89
C GLN A 40 -10.29 17.03 -1.64
N ASP A 41 -9.58 16.81 -0.53
CA ASP A 41 -10.16 16.21 0.68
C ASP A 41 -11.04 17.20 1.45
N PRO A 42 -12.26 16.83 1.85
CA PRO A 42 -12.94 15.56 1.56
C PRO A 42 -13.62 15.54 0.17
N PHE A 43 -13.53 14.39 -0.53
CA PHE A 43 -14.17 14.20 -1.84
C PHE A 43 -15.70 14.16 -1.73
N PHE A 44 -16.18 13.39 -0.79
CA PHE A 44 -17.60 13.30 -0.47
C PHE A 44 -17.90 14.17 0.74
N LYS A 45 -18.78 15.13 0.57
CA LYS A 45 -19.19 16.05 1.63
C LYS A 45 -20.55 15.63 2.18
N MET A 46 -20.78 15.96 3.44
CA MET A 46 -22.07 15.75 4.06
C MET A 46 -23.09 16.75 3.50
N ASP A 47 -24.27 16.26 3.18
CA ASP A 47 -25.41 17.10 2.78
C ASP A 47 -25.84 17.98 3.95
N GLU A 48 -26.13 19.26 3.68
CA GLU A 48 -26.49 20.27 4.70
C GLU A 48 -27.67 19.85 5.61
N LYS A 49 -28.58 19.05 5.07
CA LYS A 49 -29.74 18.53 5.84
C LYS A 49 -29.35 17.66 7.02
N TYR A 50 -28.14 17.06 7.02
CA TYR A 50 -27.62 16.23 8.12
C TYR A 50 -26.73 17.01 9.09
N HIS A 51 -26.42 18.29 8.79
CA HIS A 51 -25.61 19.09 9.70
C HIS A 51 -26.38 19.37 10.99
N ILE A 52 -25.74 19.04 12.14
CA ILE A 52 -26.25 19.33 13.45
C ILE A 52 -25.94 20.80 13.77
N ARG A 53 -26.96 21.59 14.08
CA ARG A 53 -26.83 23.04 14.29
C ARG A 53 -26.61 23.43 15.76
N GLY A 54 -26.69 22.52 16.72
CA GLY A 54 -26.48 22.85 18.15
C GLY A 54 -26.78 21.72 19.13
N LEU A 55 -26.54 22.03 20.42
CA LEU A 55 -26.91 21.19 21.57
C LEU A 55 -28.44 21.30 21.74
N GLY A 56 -29.16 20.22 21.53
CA GLY A 56 -30.63 20.17 21.68
C GLY A 56 -31.35 19.53 20.49
N GLU A 57 -30.60 19.05 19.50
CA GLU A 57 -31.15 18.25 18.41
C GLU A 57 -31.68 16.90 18.93
N SER A 58 -32.72 16.37 18.27
CA SER A 58 -33.30 15.09 18.67
C SER A 58 -32.33 13.94 18.48
N THR A 59 -32.47 12.87 19.28
CA THR A 59 -31.67 11.64 19.17
C THR A 59 -31.74 11.07 17.75
N GLU A 60 -32.88 11.10 17.11
CA GLU A 60 -33.08 10.63 15.73
C GLU A 60 -32.20 11.39 14.72
N ARG A 61 -32.03 12.71 14.90
CA ARG A 61 -31.15 13.52 14.05
C ARG A 61 -29.68 13.19 14.27
N TRP A 62 -29.29 12.94 15.52
CA TRP A 62 -27.94 12.48 15.85
C TRP A 62 -27.63 11.13 15.23
N ASP A 63 -28.55 10.19 15.28
CA ASP A 63 -28.40 8.87 14.68
C ASP A 63 -28.29 8.97 13.15
N ALA A 64 -29.13 9.79 12.51
CA ALA A 64 -29.08 10.04 11.08
C ALA A 64 -27.74 10.69 10.66
N TYR A 65 -27.22 11.64 11.46
CA TYR A 65 -25.91 12.24 11.25
C TYR A 65 -24.79 11.21 11.33
N LEU A 66 -24.76 10.38 12.38
CA LEU A 66 -23.73 9.38 12.60
C LEU A 66 -23.70 8.34 11.47
N VAL A 67 -24.88 7.88 11.04
CA VAL A 67 -25.00 6.93 9.90
C VAL A 67 -24.44 7.56 8.61
N GLN A 68 -24.85 8.81 8.33
CA GLN A 68 -24.40 9.49 7.11
C GLN A 68 -22.90 9.79 7.17
N LYS A 69 -22.37 10.24 8.31
CA LYS A 69 -20.95 10.47 8.54
C LYS A 69 -20.16 9.18 8.31
N SER A 70 -20.56 8.09 8.92
CA SER A 70 -19.91 6.77 8.74
C SER A 70 -19.85 6.38 7.26
N ARG A 71 -20.93 6.56 6.52
CA ARG A 71 -20.99 6.25 5.08
C ARG A 71 -20.01 7.11 4.27
N ILE A 72 -19.96 8.40 4.55
CA ILE A 72 -19.08 9.35 3.85
C ILE A 72 -17.61 9.04 4.16
N ASP A 73 -17.30 8.77 5.42
CA ASP A 73 -15.94 8.41 5.85
C ASP A 73 -15.48 7.12 5.14
N LEU A 74 -16.34 6.10 5.00
CA LEU A 74 -16.05 4.89 4.24
C LEU A 74 -15.83 5.17 2.76
N GLN A 75 -16.64 6.03 2.13
CA GLN A 75 -16.49 6.39 0.72
C GLN A 75 -15.19 7.16 0.48
N ASN A 76 -14.86 8.12 1.33
CA ASN A 76 -13.61 8.88 1.25
C ASN A 76 -12.39 7.96 1.47
N ALA A 77 -12.44 7.08 2.46
CA ALA A 77 -11.39 6.10 2.72
C ALA A 77 -11.18 5.17 1.53
N ALA A 78 -12.26 4.60 0.97
CA ALA A 78 -12.19 3.72 -0.19
C ALA A 78 -11.56 4.42 -1.40
N LEU A 79 -11.94 5.68 -1.66
CA LEU A 79 -11.43 6.45 -2.79
C LEU A 79 -9.94 6.79 -2.60
N VAL A 80 -9.57 7.35 -1.46
CA VAL A 80 -8.19 7.75 -1.15
C VAL A 80 -7.24 6.56 -1.22
N ILE A 81 -7.58 5.47 -0.53
CA ILE A 81 -6.73 4.28 -0.51
C ILE A 81 -6.79 3.52 -1.84
N GLY A 82 -7.92 3.61 -2.56
CA GLY A 82 -8.05 3.11 -3.92
C GLY A 82 -7.09 3.80 -4.88
N ILE A 83 -7.01 5.14 -4.83
CA ILE A 83 -6.04 5.92 -5.63
C ILE A 83 -4.61 5.53 -5.28
N LEU A 84 -4.28 5.43 -3.98
CA LEU A 84 -2.96 4.98 -3.52
C LEU A 84 -2.64 3.57 -4.03
N GLY A 85 -3.57 2.64 -3.88
CA GLY A 85 -3.43 1.27 -4.36
C GLY A 85 -3.22 1.19 -5.88
N GLY A 86 -3.96 1.98 -6.64
CA GLY A 86 -3.82 2.08 -8.10
C GLY A 86 -2.46 2.62 -8.52
N ALA A 87 -2.00 3.69 -7.88
CA ALA A 87 -0.70 4.29 -8.15
C ALA A 87 0.46 3.33 -7.79
N LEU A 88 0.37 2.64 -6.63
CA LEU A 88 1.32 1.61 -6.24
C LEU A 88 1.28 0.40 -7.17
N GLY A 89 0.09 -0.03 -7.60
CA GLY A 89 -0.09 -1.11 -8.57
C GLY A 89 0.58 -0.81 -9.91
N ALA A 90 0.47 0.43 -10.39
CA ALA A 90 1.19 0.89 -11.58
C ALA A 90 2.71 0.90 -11.35
N ALA A 91 3.18 1.44 -10.22
CA ALA A 91 4.60 1.51 -9.87
C ALA A 91 5.25 0.12 -9.84
N VAL A 92 4.59 -0.83 -9.19
CA VAL A 92 5.03 -2.22 -9.07
C VAL A 92 5.00 -2.94 -10.44
N ALA A 93 3.97 -2.67 -11.26
CA ALA A 93 3.87 -3.22 -12.62
C ALA A 93 5.02 -2.77 -13.53
N ILE A 94 5.43 -1.49 -13.41
CA ILE A 94 6.59 -0.95 -14.15
C ILE A 94 7.88 -1.63 -13.68
N GLY A 95 8.07 -1.79 -12.38
CA GLY A 95 9.27 -2.42 -11.78
C GLY A 95 9.36 -3.93 -11.99
N SER A 96 8.25 -4.62 -12.31
CA SER A 96 8.21 -6.07 -12.44
C SER A 96 8.74 -6.57 -13.81
N LEU A 97 9.36 -7.77 -13.78
CA LEU A 97 9.76 -8.49 -14.99
C LEU A 97 8.64 -9.46 -15.37
N SER A 98 8.15 -9.33 -16.61
CA SER A 98 7.20 -10.28 -17.18
C SER A 98 7.27 -10.27 -18.70
N ARG A 99 6.82 -11.36 -19.32
CA ARG A 99 6.65 -11.45 -20.79
C ARG A 99 5.42 -10.67 -21.28
N ILE A 100 4.55 -10.23 -20.39
CA ILE A 100 3.36 -9.43 -20.68
C ILE A 100 3.80 -8.00 -21.08
N SER A 101 3.11 -7.39 -22.02
CA SER A 101 3.40 -6.02 -22.46
C SER A 101 3.31 -5.03 -21.29
N LEU A 102 4.16 -4.00 -21.31
CA LEU A 102 4.20 -3.00 -20.22
C LEU A 102 2.82 -2.33 -20.04
N GLY A 103 2.17 -1.96 -21.15
CA GLY A 103 0.84 -1.31 -21.09
C GLY A 103 -0.21 -2.18 -20.40
N THR A 104 -0.29 -3.46 -20.76
CA THR A 104 -1.23 -4.40 -20.12
C THR A 104 -0.92 -4.57 -18.62
N ARG A 105 0.37 -4.69 -18.26
CA ARG A 105 0.76 -4.80 -16.82
C ARG A 105 0.39 -3.57 -16.03
N VAL A 106 0.67 -2.39 -16.57
CA VAL A 106 0.31 -1.13 -15.88
C VAL A 106 -1.20 -1.01 -15.74
N ALA A 107 -1.96 -1.28 -16.80
CA ALA A 107 -3.43 -1.21 -16.74
C ALA A 107 -4.00 -2.20 -15.71
N THR A 108 -3.60 -3.48 -15.77
CA THR A 108 -4.07 -4.50 -14.81
C THR A 108 -3.60 -4.22 -13.39
N GLY A 109 -2.34 -3.80 -13.21
CA GLY A 109 -1.78 -3.44 -11.91
C GLY A 109 -2.52 -2.26 -11.28
N THR A 110 -2.84 -1.23 -12.07
CA THR A 110 -3.62 -0.09 -11.61
C THR A 110 -5.04 -0.50 -11.21
N MET A 111 -5.76 -1.23 -12.07
CA MET A 111 -7.14 -1.65 -11.78
C MET A 111 -7.22 -2.53 -10.53
N LEU A 112 -6.38 -3.56 -10.44
CA LEU A 112 -6.34 -4.42 -9.26
C LEU A 112 -5.89 -3.65 -8.02
N GLY A 113 -4.93 -2.75 -8.17
CA GLY A 113 -4.47 -1.87 -7.11
C GLY A 113 -5.59 -0.97 -6.56
N VAL A 114 -6.42 -0.38 -7.43
CA VAL A 114 -7.61 0.41 -7.01
C VAL A 114 -8.59 -0.44 -6.24
N LEU A 115 -8.91 -1.65 -6.72
CA LEU A 115 -9.85 -2.54 -6.04
C LEU A 115 -9.34 -2.97 -4.66
N ILE A 116 -8.08 -3.41 -4.58
CA ILE A 116 -7.45 -3.85 -3.33
C ILE A 116 -7.34 -2.66 -2.36
N GLY A 117 -6.92 -1.51 -2.87
CA GLY A 117 -6.83 -0.28 -2.09
C GLY A 117 -8.18 0.17 -1.56
N GLY A 118 -9.21 0.17 -2.40
CA GLY A 118 -10.57 0.49 -1.98
C GLY A 118 -11.08 -0.42 -0.86
N MET A 119 -10.88 -1.73 -1.00
CA MET A 119 -11.21 -2.70 0.05
C MET A 119 -10.41 -2.47 1.34
N ALA A 120 -9.11 -2.22 1.23
CA ALA A 120 -8.25 -1.93 2.38
C ALA A 120 -8.73 -0.65 3.10
N GLY A 121 -9.12 0.40 2.34
CA GLY A 121 -9.68 1.63 2.88
C GLY A 121 -10.99 1.41 3.63
N ILE A 122 -11.91 0.63 3.08
CA ILE A 122 -13.18 0.28 3.74
C ILE A 122 -12.92 -0.46 5.05
N ILE A 123 -12.08 -1.50 5.02
CA ILE A 123 -11.79 -2.33 6.20
C ILE A 123 -11.07 -1.50 7.27
N GLY A 124 -10.08 -0.67 6.89
CA GLY A 124 -9.36 0.19 7.82
C GLY A 124 -10.28 1.24 8.47
N CYS A 125 -11.13 1.90 7.69
CA CYS A 125 -12.11 2.86 8.20
C CYS A 125 -13.15 2.18 9.11
N TRP A 126 -13.61 0.98 8.77
CA TRP A 126 -14.52 0.21 9.61
C TRP A 126 -13.88 -0.16 10.95
N LEU A 127 -12.63 -0.62 10.95
CA LEU A 127 -11.89 -0.92 12.17
C LEU A 127 -11.72 0.33 13.03
N GLN A 128 -11.41 1.48 12.44
CA GLN A 128 -11.34 2.74 13.16
C GLN A 128 -12.67 3.09 13.84
N GLN A 129 -13.78 2.99 13.10
CA GLN A 129 -15.10 3.24 13.66
C GLN A 129 -15.46 2.27 14.79
N TYR A 130 -15.01 1.01 14.67
CA TYR A 130 -15.20 0.00 15.70
C TYR A 130 -14.45 0.36 17.00
N PHE A 131 -13.17 0.72 16.89
CA PHE A 131 -12.36 1.08 18.05
C PHE A 131 -12.75 2.45 18.64
N ALA A 132 -13.18 3.41 17.83
CA ALA A 132 -13.61 4.73 18.28
C ALA A 132 -14.84 4.69 19.22
N LYS A 133 -15.62 3.59 19.20
CA LYS A 133 -16.74 3.40 20.14
C LYS A 133 -16.31 3.26 21.60
N SER A 134 -15.05 2.89 21.87
CA SER A 134 -14.50 2.68 23.21
C SER A 134 -13.76 3.88 23.81
N ASN A 135 -14.02 5.09 23.36
CA ASN A 135 -13.34 6.36 23.66
C ASN A 135 -12.12 6.62 22.75
N GLN A 136 -11.04 7.17 23.29
CA GLN A 136 -9.85 7.55 22.49
C GLN A 136 -9.14 6.32 21.89
N ILE A 137 -8.75 6.41 20.63
CA ILE A 137 -7.98 5.36 19.96
C ILE A 137 -6.56 5.33 20.52
N SER A 138 -6.14 4.20 21.10
CA SER A 138 -4.78 4.02 21.60
C SER A 138 -3.78 3.86 20.44
N ILE A 139 -2.48 4.05 20.75
CA ILE A 139 -1.40 3.82 19.78
C ILE A 139 -1.44 2.38 19.24
N GLU A 140 -1.76 1.41 20.09
CA GLU A 140 -1.88 0.00 19.73
C GLU A 140 -3.02 -0.23 18.74
N GLN A 141 -4.18 0.37 18.98
CA GLN A 141 -5.34 0.30 18.09
C GLN A 141 -5.03 0.98 16.75
N SER A 142 -4.36 2.13 16.76
CA SER A 142 -3.88 2.79 15.55
C SER A 142 -2.90 1.92 14.77
N ALA A 143 -1.99 1.22 15.46
CA ALA A 143 -1.06 0.28 14.84
C ALA A 143 -1.80 -0.90 14.18
N ILE A 144 -2.83 -1.47 14.83
CA ILE A 144 -3.66 -2.53 14.27
C ILE A 144 -4.39 -2.05 13.02
N ILE A 145 -5.00 -0.87 13.04
CA ILE A 145 -5.70 -0.29 11.89
C ILE A 145 -4.76 -0.12 10.70
N ASN A 146 -3.61 0.52 10.93
CA ASN A 146 -2.63 0.78 9.87
C ASN A 146 -1.95 -0.50 9.38
N ALA A 147 -1.63 -1.45 10.27
CA ALA A 147 -1.08 -2.75 9.90
C ALA A 147 -2.07 -3.55 9.04
N THR A 148 -3.35 -3.51 9.36
CA THR A 148 -4.40 -4.15 8.55
C THR A 148 -4.50 -3.51 7.17
N LEU A 149 -4.56 -2.18 7.11
CA LEU A 149 -4.64 -1.42 5.85
C LEU A 149 -3.45 -1.71 4.94
N PHE A 150 -2.24 -1.44 5.42
CA PHE A 150 -1.03 -1.66 4.63
C PHE A 150 -0.74 -3.14 4.40
N GLY A 151 -1.14 -4.03 5.32
CA GLY A 151 -1.07 -5.47 5.16
C GLY A 151 -1.92 -5.99 4.00
N ILE A 152 -3.18 -5.54 3.88
CA ILE A 152 -4.06 -5.88 2.75
C ILE A 152 -3.48 -5.31 1.45
N LEU A 153 -3.06 -4.04 1.44
CA LEU A 153 -2.40 -3.42 0.28
C LEU A 153 -1.16 -4.20 -0.15
N GLY A 154 -0.27 -4.49 0.79
CA GLY A 154 0.97 -5.21 0.52
C GLY A 154 0.72 -6.62 0.00
N THR A 155 -0.22 -7.36 0.62
CA THR A 155 -0.63 -8.70 0.17
C THR A 155 -1.14 -8.68 -1.25
N GLY A 156 -2.02 -7.73 -1.58
CA GLY A 156 -2.59 -7.59 -2.91
C GLY A 156 -1.56 -7.19 -3.96
N LEU A 157 -0.68 -6.23 -3.65
CA LEU A 157 0.42 -5.85 -4.51
C LEU A 157 1.39 -7.01 -4.74
N GLY A 158 1.70 -7.79 -3.69
CA GLY A 158 2.47 -9.02 -3.78
C GLY A 158 1.81 -10.05 -4.69
N ALA A 159 0.50 -10.25 -4.58
CA ALA A 159 -0.27 -11.14 -5.46
C ALA A 159 -0.21 -10.70 -6.92
N ILE A 160 -0.32 -9.38 -7.21
CA ILE A 160 -0.20 -8.82 -8.56
C ILE A 160 1.18 -9.16 -9.16
N VAL A 161 2.26 -8.92 -8.39
CA VAL A 161 3.63 -9.26 -8.81
C VAL A 161 3.80 -10.74 -9.07
N GLY A 162 3.29 -11.58 -8.17
CA GLY A 162 3.33 -13.04 -8.30
C GLY A 162 2.55 -13.53 -9.51
N GLY A 163 1.39 -12.91 -9.80
CA GLY A 163 0.56 -13.21 -10.96
C GLY A 163 1.29 -12.98 -12.30
N TYR A 164 2.16 -11.98 -12.39
CA TYR A 164 3.01 -11.77 -13.56
C TYR A 164 4.05 -12.89 -13.77
N GLY A 165 4.36 -13.67 -12.74
CA GLY A 165 5.21 -14.86 -12.82
C GLY A 165 4.50 -16.13 -13.32
N GLY A 166 3.16 -16.11 -13.42
CA GLY A 166 2.34 -17.17 -14.03
C GLY A 166 2.17 -18.44 -13.19
N SER A 167 2.59 -18.49 -11.92
CA SER A 167 2.41 -19.66 -11.06
C SER A 167 1.70 -19.33 -9.75
N VAL A 168 0.81 -20.22 -9.30
CA VAL A 168 0.10 -20.07 -8.01
C VAL A 168 1.07 -19.97 -6.84
N ARG A 169 2.15 -20.75 -6.87
CA ARG A 169 3.20 -20.70 -5.86
C ARG A 169 3.85 -19.31 -5.78
N ALA A 170 4.17 -18.70 -6.94
CA ALA A 170 4.71 -17.36 -6.98
C ALA A 170 3.74 -16.32 -6.40
N ILE A 171 2.43 -16.47 -6.68
CA ILE A 171 1.41 -15.61 -6.09
C ILE A 171 1.42 -15.71 -4.57
N MET A 172 1.42 -16.94 -4.01
CA MET A 172 1.41 -17.15 -2.56
C MET A 172 2.67 -16.60 -1.89
N GLU A 173 3.85 -16.95 -2.40
CA GLU A 173 5.13 -16.48 -1.87
C GLU A 173 5.21 -14.94 -1.87
N ARG A 174 4.75 -14.31 -2.95
CA ARG A 174 4.74 -12.85 -3.09
C ARG A 174 3.71 -12.17 -2.22
N SER A 175 2.53 -12.77 -2.04
CA SER A 175 1.52 -12.28 -1.13
C SER A 175 2.02 -12.24 0.31
N ILE A 176 2.74 -13.29 0.75
CA ILE A 176 3.34 -13.32 2.10
C ILE A 176 4.41 -12.23 2.26
N VAL A 177 5.31 -12.08 1.28
CA VAL A 177 6.30 -10.99 1.30
C VAL A 177 5.60 -9.64 1.32
N GLY A 178 4.56 -9.47 0.52
CA GLY A 178 3.75 -8.26 0.49
C GLY A 178 3.04 -7.99 1.82
N LEU A 179 2.51 -9.01 2.47
CA LEU A 179 1.90 -8.88 3.81
C LEU A 179 2.91 -8.33 4.81
N ILE A 180 4.09 -8.93 4.89
CA ILE A 180 5.17 -8.47 5.79
C ILE A 180 5.57 -7.03 5.44
N ALA A 181 5.76 -6.74 4.13
CA ALA A 181 6.11 -5.42 3.65
C ALA A 181 5.05 -4.35 3.97
N GLY A 182 3.79 -4.74 4.10
CA GLY A 182 2.69 -3.85 4.48
C GLY A 182 2.53 -3.71 5.99
N VAL A 183 2.61 -4.81 6.75
CA VAL A 183 2.45 -4.77 8.23
C VAL A 183 3.55 -3.92 8.87
N VAL A 184 4.79 -4.04 8.41
CA VAL A 184 5.92 -3.29 8.98
C VAL A 184 5.68 -1.77 8.97
N PRO A 185 5.36 -1.10 7.86
CA PRO A 185 5.08 0.34 7.88
C PRO A 185 3.81 0.69 8.64
N GLY A 186 2.81 -0.19 8.62
CA GLY A 186 1.56 0.01 9.37
C GLY A 186 1.78 0.08 10.87
N VAL A 187 2.68 -0.73 11.43
CA VAL A 187 3.08 -0.67 12.84
C VAL A 187 4.07 0.49 13.09
N ALA A 188 5.01 0.69 12.18
CA ALA A 188 6.05 1.72 12.37
C ALA A 188 5.49 3.14 12.38
N TYR A 189 4.51 3.44 11.52
CA TYR A 189 3.96 4.79 11.40
C TYR A 189 3.41 5.35 12.71
N PRO A 190 2.50 4.70 13.47
CA PRO A 190 1.98 5.26 14.71
C PRO A 190 3.06 5.46 15.78
N ILE A 191 4.06 4.59 15.82
CA ILE A 191 5.19 4.71 16.74
C ILE A 191 6.04 5.93 16.38
N ILE A 192 6.41 6.09 15.11
CA ILE A 192 7.18 7.23 14.63
C ILE A 192 6.39 8.53 14.83
N ALA A 193 5.10 8.53 14.50
CA ALA A 193 4.24 9.69 14.66
C ALA A 193 4.12 10.12 16.12
N SER A 194 3.95 9.18 17.05
CA SER A 194 3.89 9.47 18.49
C SER A 194 5.21 10.01 19.06
N CYS A 195 6.35 9.54 18.54
CA CYS A 195 7.67 10.03 18.95
C CYS A 195 7.97 11.44 18.42
N LEU A 196 7.55 11.74 17.18
CA LEU A 196 7.86 13.03 16.54
C LEU A 196 6.86 14.12 16.92
N MET A 197 5.65 13.76 17.26
CA MET A 197 4.53 14.67 17.45
C MET A 197 3.63 14.21 18.58
N ALA A 198 4.08 14.42 19.83
CA ALA A 198 3.35 14.04 21.05
C ALA A 198 1.94 14.65 21.16
N SER A 199 1.62 15.69 20.38
CA SER A 199 0.31 16.38 20.36
C SER A 199 -0.58 15.98 19.17
N LEU A 200 -0.15 15.04 18.31
CA LEU A 200 -0.98 14.61 17.20
C LEU A 200 -2.10 13.69 17.67
N ASN A 201 -3.34 14.09 17.34
CA ASN A 201 -4.48 13.18 17.38
C ASN A 201 -4.25 12.06 16.35
N ILE A 202 -3.75 10.90 16.83
CA ILE A 202 -3.59 9.66 16.06
C ILE A 202 -4.97 9.02 15.79
N GLU A 203 -6.04 9.68 16.22
CA GLU A 203 -7.42 9.19 16.20
C GLU A 203 -8.04 9.09 14.81
N THR A 204 -7.47 9.79 13.82
CA THR A 204 -8.03 9.79 12.47
C THR A 204 -7.35 8.78 11.57
N PHE A 205 -8.15 7.97 10.84
CA PHE A 205 -7.70 6.94 9.92
C PHE A 205 -6.76 7.48 8.83
N ILE A 206 -7.14 8.60 8.23
CA ILE A 206 -6.26 9.38 7.36
C ILE A 206 -5.83 10.59 8.16
N PRO A 207 -4.52 10.81 8.37
CA PRO A 207 -4.06 11.95 9.15
C PRO A 207 -4.57 13.28 8.57
N THR A 208 -5.14 14.12 9.42
CA THR A 208 -5.66 15.43 9.02
C THR A 208 -4.54 16.46 8.87
N VAL A 209 -3.49 16.33 9.67
CA VAL A 209 -2.33 17.23 9.65
C VAL A 209 -1.46 16.90 8.44
N THR A 210 -1.14 17.91 7.64
CA THR A 210 -0.37 17.80 6.38
C THR A 210 0.93 17.03 6.53
N PHE A 211 1.72 17.31 7.57
CA PHE A 211 2.99 16.62 7.81
C PHE A 211 2.78 15.16 8.23
N ALA A 212 1.80 14.87 9.08
CA ALA A 212 1.48 13.50 9.48
C ALA A 212 1.01 12.66 8.28
N ARG A 213 0.22 13.25 7.38
CA ARG A 213 -0.22 12.64 6.14
C ARG A 213 0.95 12.33 5.20
N PHE A 214 1.89 13.28 5.08
CA PHE A 214 3.12 13.06 4.32
C PHE A 214 3.98 11.93 4.91
N LEU A 215 4.17 11.93 6.23
CA LEU A 215 4.89 10.88 6.94
C LEU A 215 4.22 9.50 6.75
N TRP A 216 2.91 9.45 6.89
CA TRP A 216 2.12 8.23 6.74
C TRP A 216 2.27 7.62 5.34
N LEU A 217 2.11 8.44 4.29
CA LEU A 217 2.31 8.01 2.92
C LEU A 217 3.76 7.65 2.63
N GLY A 218 4.71 8.48 3.09
CA GLY A 218 6.14 8.27 2.86
C GLY A 218 6.65 6.97 3.49
N VAL A 219 6.31 6.71 4.75
CA VAL A 219 6.67 5.46 5.45
C VAL A 219 6.00 4.27 4.77
N GLY A 220 4.69 4.37 4.50
CA GLY A 220 3.92 3.29 3.88
C GLY A 220 4.45 2.91 2.48
N THR A 221 4.54 3.90 1.59
CA THR A 221 4.96 3.64 0.19
C THR A 221 6.44 3.36 0.08
N GLY A 222 7.28 3.99 0.91
CA GLY A 222 8.72 3.77 0.92
C GLY A 222 9.10 2.34 1.31
N ILE A 223 8.54 1.83 2.41
CA ILE A 223 8.81 0.46 2.86
C ILE A 223 8.23 -0.56 1.90
N LEU A 224 7.00 -0.35 1.39
CA LEU A 224 6.42 -1.22 0.36
C LEU A 224 7.30 -1.26 -0.91
N GLY A 225 7.74 -0.10 -1.40
CA GLY A 225 8.61 0.01 -2.57
C GLY A 225 9.99 -0.63 -2.39
N LEU A 226 10.50 -0.64 -1.15
CA LEU A 226 11.78 -1.26 -0.82
C LEU A 226 11.69 -2.79 -0.72
N LEU A 227 10.64 -3.31 -0.08
CA LEU A 227 10.54 -4.73 0.28
C LEU A 227 9.89 -5.59 -0.81
N LEU A 228 8.91 -5.07 -1.57
CA LEU A 228 8.24 -5.83 -2.62
C LEU A 228 9.18 -6.40 -3.70
N PRO A 229 10.23 -5.70 -4.17
CA PRO A 229 11.16 -6.23 -5.18
C PRO A 229 12.02 -7.39 -4.72
N ILE A 230 12.29 -7.54 -3.40
CA ILE A 230 13.25 -8.51 -2.83
C ILE A 230 12.89 -9.96 -3.20
N GLY A 231 11.62 -10.27 -3.26
CA GLY A 231 11.16 -11.61 -3.62
C GLY A 231 11.47 -12.03 -5.07
N ASN A 232 11.83 -11.12 -6.01
CA ASN A 232 12.03 -11.45 -7.43
C ASN A 232 13.40 -12.12 -7.72
N GLU A 233 14.34 -12.00 -6.81
CA GLU A 233 15.71 -12.49 -7.00
C GLU A 233 15.86 -13.99 -6.80
N ARG A 234 15.07 -14.58 -5.89
CA ARG A 234 15.18 -16.03 -5.58
C ARG A 234 14.78 -16.90 -6.76
N ASN A 235 13.72 -16.55 -7.49
CA ASN A 235 13.25 -17.33 -8.64
C ASN A 235 14.21 -17.28 -9.84
N ILE A 236 14.92 -16.16 -10.03
CA ILE A 236 15.92 -16.03 -11.09
C ILE A 236 17.16 -16.88 -10.77
N ARG A 237 17.57 -16.94 -9.49
CA ARG A 237 18.68 -17.79 -9.07
C ARG A 237 18.36 -19.28 -9.20
N SER A 238 17.19 -19.72 -8.78
CA SER A 238 16.81 -21.14 -8.87
C SER A 238 16.66 -21.63 -10.31
N SER A 239 16.13 -20.80 -11.22
CA SER A 239 16.04 -21.15 -12.64
C SER A 239 17.41 -21.17 -13.34
N THR A 240 18.35 -20.31 -12.93
CA THR A 240 19.72 -20.32 -13.48
C THR A 240 20.50 -21.55 -13.00
N ILE A 241 20.41 -21.92 -11.71
CA ILE A 241 21.05 -23.11 -11.17
C ILE A 241 20.47 -24.40 -11.78
N ALA A 242 19.14 -24.46 -11.99
CA ALA A 242 18.50 -25.59 -12.65
C ALA A 242 18.93 -25.73 -14.14
N ALA A 243 19.11 -24.61 -14.83
CA ALA A 243 19.60 -24.61 -16.23
C ALA A 243 21.08 -25.02 -16.33
N GLU A 244 21.93 -24.62 -15.38
CA GLU A 244 23.34 -25.02 -15.33
C GLU A 244 23.49 -26.50 -14.96
N SER A 245 22.66 -27.04 -14.07
CA SER A 245 22.71 -28.46 -13.69
C SER A 245 22.19 -29.39 -14.80
N SER A 246 21.28 -28.93 -15.66
CA SER A 246 20.79 -29.71 -16.80
C SER A 246 21.74 -29.70 -18.00
N GLY A 247 22.62 -28.69 -18.12
CA GLY A 247 23.61 -28.60 -19.17
C GLY A 247 24.88 -29.46 -18.96
N LEU A 248 25.12 -29.93 -17.74
CA LEU A 248 26.29 -30.73 -17.38
C LEU A 248 26.11 -32.28 -17.54
N SER A 249 24.95 -32.73 -18.02
CA SER A 249 24.64 -34.17 -18.13
C SER A 249 24.78 -34.73 -19.57
N HIS A 250 25.45 -34.03 -20.47
CA HIS A 250 25.57 -34.42 -21.90
C HIS A 250 27.04 -34.52 -22.40
N ASP A 251 28.00 -34.89 -21.51
CA ASP A 251 29.34 -35.29 -21.96
C ASP A 251 29.71 -36.68 -21.42
#